data_8e16c7545909225bf1ab6b758c793eab
#
_entry.id   8e16c7545909225bf1ab6b758c793eab
#
_cell.length_a   1.000
_cell.length_b   1.000
_cell.length_c   1.000
_cell.angle_alpha   90.00
_cell.angle_beta   90.00
_cell.angle_gamma   90.00
#
_symmetry.space_group_name_H-M   'P 1'
#
loop_
_entity.id
_entity.type
_entity.pdbx_description
1 polymer ?
#
loop_
_entity_poly.entity_id
_entity_poly.type
_entity_poly.pdbx_seq_one_letter_code
_entity_poly.pdbx_strand_id
1 'polypeptide(L)'
;TNVGDYTHGLTMTNASDVTTIKESYSLSRIKKSKVDVDAHRQVFTFSKNEKAVFDVEFHVGNNDVAFRYLLQSHGDTRCCVIKQEATSFAMPQGATSFLCPQMAPMTGFARTAPSYETNYDLDVPVGTRLSKTGYTFPCLFRNGNDGWLLISETGTDGDYCACRLMGHDDGSYQIGFPQEGEMNGLGSTFAGVTLPGKTPWRTITLGSTLAPIVETTIPFDVVEEKYPASKTYEGSKGSWSWIIRMDNSCNYDEQKEYIDFSAAMGWQTVLVDAHWDSQIGYEKIEELARYGKTKGVDLFLWYNSNGYWNDAPQGPHGKMAKSGIRRKEMAWMQKIGIRGIKVDFFGGDKQETMKLYEDILSDANDYGLEVIFHGCTLPRGWERMYPNYVSSEAALASENVYFTDYHAKKEAFEMTMHPFSRNAVASFDWGGVMMNKYLSRDNKSRHQRFTSDIFEMATAITNQSSVNCICLYPNNLQDVPQWELDWLKNVPTDWEDTRFIAGYPTKYAVIARKAGNLNGSGAALSAGKWFVGGLNATDKPLALTLDLPMFAGKTVTYLTDQPKKKGEKFFTSVKKTLKVGKDGKAKVVIQPNGGIIIE
;
A
#
# COMPACT_ATOMS: atom_id res chain seq x y z
N THR A 1 17.25 10.20 24.80
CA THR A 1 18.43 9.92 23.97
C THR A 1 19.61 9.47 24.84
N ASN A 2 20.73 9.07 24.24
CA ASN A 2 21.98 8.80 24.99
C ASN A 2 22.70 10.07 25.46
N VAL A 3 22.35 11.24 24.95
CA VAL A 3 22.96 12.54 25.33
C VAL A 3 22.12 13.32 26.34
N GLY A 4 20.90 12.90 26.60
CA GLY A 4 20.03 13.50 27.61
C GLY A 4 18.63 12.87 27.65
N ASP A 5 18.01 12.99 28.84
CA ASP A 5 16.60 12.67 29.02
C ASP A 5 15.77 13.94 28.82
N TYR A 6 14.92 13.92 27.80
CA TYR A 6 14.05 15.02 27.38
C TYR A 6 12.56 14.66 27.50
N THR A 7 12.22 13.69 28.35
CA THR A 7 10.81 13.27 28.56
C THR A 7 10.11 14.10 29.64
N HIS A 8 10.86 14.87 30.44
CA HIS A 8 10.32 15.72 31.51
C HIS A 8 11.23 16.91 31.82
N GLY A 9 10.70 17.86 32.60
CA GLY A 9 11.43 19.07 33.01
C GLY A 9 11.73 20.02 31.83
N LEU A 10 10.84 20.02 30.84
CA LEU A 10 10.94 20.88 29.66
C LEU A 10 10.12 22.17 29.87
N THR A 11 10.63 23.25 29.32
CA THR A 11 9.93 24.54 29.22
C THR A 11 9.89 24.95 27.76
N MET A 12 8.72 25.33 27.26
CA MET A 12 8.61 25.96 25.95
C MET A 12 9.14 27.40 26.06
N THR A 13 10.24 27.69 25.39
CA THR A 13 10.96 28.97 25.51
C THR A 13 10.76 29.88 24.31
N ASN A 14 10.35 29.33 23.18
CA ASN A 14 10.05 30.14 21.97
C ASN A 14 8.96 29.47 21.14
N ALA A 15 8.19 30.30 20.46
CA ALA A 15 7.29 29.92 19.36
C ALA A 15 7.59 30.84 18.19
N SER A 16 7.87 30.26 17.02
CA SER A 16 8.07 31.06 15.80
C SER A 16 6.77 31.74 15.37
N ASP A 17 6.86 32.71 14.48
CA ASP A 17 5.70 33.17 13.75
C ASP A 17 5.08 32.02 12.94
N VAL A 18 3.77 32.08 12.77
CA VAL A 18 3.05 31.16 11.86
C VAL A 18 3.37 31.55 10.43
N THR A 19 3.85 30.60 9.64
CA THR A 19 4.10 30.78 8.22
C THR A 19 3.10 29.98 7.39
N THR A 20 2.65 30.52 6.26
CA THR A 20 1.78 29.80 5.33
C THR A 20 2.66 29.03 4.34
N ILE A 21 2.33 27.77 4.14
CA ILE A 21 2.93 26.90 3.12
C ILE A 21 1.95 26.85 1.94
N LYS A 22 2.43 27.24 0.77
CA LYS A 22 1.73 27.04 -0.52
C LYS A 22 2.70 26.38 -1.46
N GLU A 23 2.44 25.12 -1.75
CA GLU A 23 3.28 24.30 -2.61
C GLU A 23 2.39 23.51 -3.58
N SER A 24 2.88 23.28 -4.79
CA SER A 24 2.25 22.37 -5.75
C SER A 24 3.28 21.34 -6.20
N TYR A 25 2.90 20.07 -6.23
CA TYR A 25 3.76 19.01 -6.72
C TYR A 25 2.97 17.96 -7.50
N SER A 26 3.67 17.18 -8.32
CA SER A 26 3.11 16.05 -9.05
C SER A 26 3.17 14.77 -8.20
N LEU A 27 2.08 14.00 -8.19
CA LEU A 27 1.99 12.72 -7.48
C LEU A 27 1.40 11.65 -8.43
N SER A 28 2.26 11.08 -9.26
CA SER A 28 1.84 10.19 -10.35
C SER A 28 1.52 8.75 -9.90
N ARG A 29 1.76 8.42 -8.63
CA ARG A 29 1.70 7.03 -8.14
C ARG A 29 0.44 6.69 -7.39
N ILE A 30 -0.25 7.68 -6.82
CA ILE A 30 -1.37 7.46 -5.92
C ILE A 30 -2.30 8.67 -5.87
N LYS A 31 -3.60 8.44 -5.74
CA LYS A 31 -4.70 9.39 -5.43
C LYS A 31 -4.92 10.54 -6.41
N LYS A 32 -3.93 11.39 -6.62
CA LYS A 32 -4.04 12.63 -7.42
C LYS A 32 -2.79 12.85 -8.24
N SER A 33 -2.92 13.22 -9.49
CA SER A 33 -1.76 13.52 -10.32
C SER A 33 -1.10 14.86 -9.98
N LYS A 34 -1.87 15.78 -9.41
CA LYS A 34 -1.39 17.08 -8.90
C LYS A 34 -1.96 17.33 -7.51
N VAL A 35 -1.11 17.74 -6.60
CA VAL A 35 -1.46 18.14 -5.24
C VAL A 35 -1.10 19.60 -5.05
N ASP A 36 -2.06 20.39 -4.55
CA ASP A 36 -1.86 21.77 -4.12
C ASP A 36 -1.99 21.80 -2.59
N VAL A 37 -0.87 22.04 -1.91
CA VAL A 37 -0.80 22.15 -0.44
C VAL A 37 -1.13 23.56 -0.03
N ASP A 38 -2.05 23.71 0.93
CA ASP A 38 -2.34 24.98 1.64
C ASP A 38 -2.38 24.68 3.14
N ALA A 39 -1.33 25.05 3.84
CA ALA A 39 -1.13 24.70 5.24
C ALA A 39 -0.40 25.78 6.01
N HIS A 40 -0.40 25.67 7.32
CA HIS A 40 0.34 26.53 8.24
C HIS A 40 1.47 25.75 8.90
N ARG A 41 2.62 26.41 9.05
CA ARG A 41 3.80 25.89 9.74
C ARG A 41 4.12 26.74 10.95
N GLN A 42 4.41 26.09 12.06
CA GLN A 42 4.93 26.73 13.26
C GLN A 42 5.93 25.84 13.97
N VAL A 43 6.95 26.44 14.59
CA VAL A 43 8.01 25.73 15.31
C VAL A 43 8.06 26.21 16.75
N PHE A 44 8.05 25.27 17.69
CA PHE A 44 8.12 25.52 19.12
C PHE A 44 9.44 25.00 19.66
N THR A 45 10.22 25.86 20.33
CA THR A 45 11.50 25.49 20.95
C THR A 45 11.29 25.08 22.40
N PHE A 46 11.82 23.93 22.75
CA PHE A 46 11.83 23.41 24.11
C PHE A 46 13.26 23.43 24.69
N SER A 47 13.33 23.90 25.95
CA SER A 47 14.57 24.01 26.71
C SER A 47 14.51 23.19 27.99
N LYS A 48 15.68 22.69 28.43
CA LYS A 48 15.90 22.05 29.72
C LYS A 48 17.12 22.70 30.39
N ASN A 49 16.96 23.19 31.62
CA ASN A 49 18.02 23.94 32.33
C ASN A 49 18.55 25.12 31.47
N GLU A 50 17.63 25.92 30.93
CA GLU A 50 17.89 27.12 30.10
C GLU A 50 18.60 26.85 28.76
N LYS A 51 18.81 25.61 28.37
CA LYS A 51 19.41 25.23 27.08
C LYS A 51 18.35 24.63 26.17
N ALA A 52 18.27 25.13 24.94
CA ALA A 52 17.43 24.54 23.92
C ALA A 52 17.89 23.10 23.64
N VAL A 53 16.96 22.15 23.61
CA VAL A 53 17.24 20.73 23.45
C VAL A 53 16.65 20.14 22.18
N PHE A 54 15.46 20.58 21.80
CA PHE A 54 14.83 20.26 20.50
C PHE A 54 13.75 21.28 20.17
N ASP A 55 13.36 21.29 18.92
CA ASP A 55 12.14 21.99 18.46
C ASP A 55 11.08 20.95 18.08
N VAL A 56 9.81 21.36 18.16
CA VAL A 56 8.69 20.62 17.55
C VAL A 56 8.15 21.45 16.41
N GLU A 57 8.25 20.91 15.22
CA GLU A 57 7.72 21.51 14.00
C GLU A 57 6.35 20.93 13.69
N PHE A 58 5.36 21.81 13.54
CA PHE A 58 4.01 21.48 13.13
C PHE A 58 3.73 21.95 11.72
N HIS A 59 3.01 21.10 10.96
CA HIS A 59 2.38 21.41 9.70
C HIS A 59 0.88 21.12 9.85
N VAL A 60 0.04 22.15 9.68
CA VAL A 60 -1.40 22.07 9.94
C VAL A 60 -2.19 22.48 8.72
N GLY A 61 -2.90 21.53 8.12
CA GLY A 61 -3.88 21.73 7.06
C GLY A 61 -5.32 21.73 7.57
N ASN A 62 -6.29 21.66 6.66
CA ASN A 62 -7.71 21.69 7.03
C ASN A 62 -8.16 20.43 7.80
N ASN A 63 -7.69 19.25 7.40
CA ASN A 63 -8.05 17.97 7.99
C ASN A 63 -6.84 17.20 8.53
N ASP A 64 -5.64 17.75 8.37
CA ASP A 64 -4.40 17.06 8.64
C ASP A 64 -3.49 17.87 9.55
N VAL A 65 -2.85 17.16 10.47
CA VAL A 65 -1.75 17.68 11.29
C VAL A 65 -0.57 16.75 11.13
N ALA A 66 0.60 17.28 10.81
CA ALA A 66 1.86 16.57 10.92
C ALA A 66 2.78 17.29 11.88
N PHE A 67 3.57 16.52 12.64
CA PHE A 67 4.62 17.09 13.49
C PHE A 67 5.84 16.19 13.54
N ARG A 68 6.99 16.80 13.82
CA ARG A 68 8.27 16.10 14.03
C ARG A 68 9.14 16.85 15.01
N TYR A 69 10.14 16.15 15.53
CA TYR A 69 11.18 16.74 16.36
C TYR A 69 12.39 17.13 15.52
N LEU A 70 12.88 18.35 15.72
CA LEU A 70 14.14 18.85 15.20
C LEU A 70 15.15 18.86 16.35
N LEU A 71 16.17 18.00 16.25
CA LEU A 71 17.14 17.77 17.31
C LEU A 71 18.30 18.73 17.17
N GLN A 72 18.61 19.44 18.24
CA GLN A 72 19.71 20.39 18.30
C GLN A 72 21.05 19.71 18.56
N SER A 73 22.16 20.35 18.17
CA SER A 73 23.50 19.93 18.57
C SER A 73 23.72 20.15 20.07
N HIS A 74 24.44 19.24 20.72
CA HIS A 74 24.77 19.32 22.14
C HIS A 74 26.27 19.61 22.30
N GLY A 75 26.65 20.89 22.37
CA GLY A 75 28.06 21.30 22.38
C GLY A 75 28.78 20.77 21.15
N ASP A 76 29.85 19.99 21.36
CA ASP A 76 30.63 19.38 20.28
C ASP A 76 30.07 18.04 19.78
N THR A 77 28.96 17.56 20.38
CA THR A 77 28.34 16.29 20.02
C THR A 77 27.57 16.46 18.69
N ARG A 78 27.94 15.69 17.69
CA ARG A 78 27.39 15.74 16.32
C ARG A 78 26.49 14.54 15.98
N CYS A 79 26.19 13.69 16.93
CA CYS A 79 25.32 12.54 16.77
C CYS A 79 24.65 12.17 18.10
N CYS A 80 23.51 11.49 18.01
CA CYS A 80 22.87 10.87 19.17
C CYS A 80 22.19 9.55 18.78
N VAL A 81 21.89 8.77 19.81
CA VAL A 81 21.04 7.58 19.71
C VAL A 81 19.75 7.85 20.46
N ILE A 82 18.64 7.84 19.76
CA ILE A 82 17.30 7.98 20.33
C ILE A 82 16.86 6.60 20.80
N LYS A 83 16.66 6.46 22.11
CA LYS A 83 16.30 5.18 22.74
C LYS A 83 14.80 4.98 22.86
N GLN A 84 14.04 6.09 22.88
CA GLN A 84 12.61 6.11 23.09
C GLN A 84 12.03 7.43 22.61
N GLU A 85 10.80 7.40 22.16
CA GLU A 85 9.97 8.57 21.90
C GLU A 85 8.76 8.54 22.85
N ALA A 86 8.57 9.62 23.61
CA ALA A 86 7.51 9.71 24.60
C ALA A 86 6.19 10.24 24.02
N THR A 87 6.13 10.50 22.73
CA THR A 87 4.90 10.92 22.02
C THR A 87 3.78 9.93 22.29
N SER A 88 2.64 10.45 22.75
CA SER A 88 1.46 9.68 23.09
C SER A 88 0.20 10.37 22.57
N PHE A 89 -0.78 9.59 22.19
CA PHE A 89 -2.07 10.01 21.69
C PHE A 89 -3.16 9.50 22.63
N ALA A 90 -3.81 10.40 23.38
CA ALA A 90 -4.93 10.06 24.25
C ALA A 90 -6.22 10.05 23.43
N MET A 91 -6.89 8.89 23.40
CA MET A 91 -8.16 8.77 22.69
C MET A 91 -9.33 9.21 23.56
N PRO A 92 -10.37 9.82 22.98
CA PRO A 92 -11.59 10.16 23.71
C PRO A 92 -12.23 8.93 24.35
N GLN A 93 -12.88 9.12 25.50
CA GLN A 93 -13.64 8.06 26.15
C GLN A 93 -14.75 7.56 25.23
N GLY A 94 -14.88 6.23 25.08
CA GLY A 94 -15.86 5.59 24.20
C GLY A 94 -15.42 5.51 22.74
N ALA A 95 -14.21 5.95 22.40
CA ALA A 95 -13.64 5.71 21.08
C ALA A 95 -13.39 4.22 20.84
N THR A 96 -13.47 3.81 19.57
CA THR A 96 -13.15 2.47 19.11
C THR A 96 -12.04 2.50 18.05
N SER A 97 -11.42 1.36 17.80
CA SER A 97 -10.27 1.26 16.93
C SER A 97 -10.40 0.16 15.89
N PHE A 98 -9.74 0.36 14.76
CA PHE A 98 -9.54 -0.60 13.67
C PHE A 98 -8.04 -0.72 13.44
N LEU A 99 -7.39 -1.62 14.16
CA LEU A 99 -5.94 -1.69 14.24
C LEU A 99 -5.43 -3.04 13.75
N CYS A 100 -4.25 -3.03 13.12
CA CYS A 100 -3.55 -4.23 12.71
C CYS A 100 -2.47 -4.56 13.76
N PRO A 101 -2.62 -5.63 14.58
CA PRO A 101 -1.59 -6.05 15.51
C PRO A 101 -0.31 -6.41 14.77
N GLN A 102 0.84 -5.91 15.22
CA GLN A 102 2.11 -6.30 14.63
C GLN A 102 2.47 -7.75 14.97
N MET A 103 2.96 -8.50 14.01
CA MET A 103 3.45 -9.86 14.24
C MET A 103 4.68 -9.85 15.15
N ALA A 104 4.82 -10.88 15.97
CA ALA A 104 6.05 -11.12 16.70
C ALA A 104 7.21 -11.39 15.71
N PRO A 105 8.41 -10.89 15.99
CA PRO A 105 9.55 -11.08 15.10
C PRO A 105 9.96 -12.56 15.00
N MET A 106 10.52 -12.94 13.87
CA MET A 106 11.00 -14.29 13.57
C MET A 106 9.89 -15.36 13.70
N THR A 107 8.66 -15.00 13.35
CA THR A 107 7.50 -15.90 13.28
C THR A 107 6.93 -15.94 11.86
N GLY A 108 5.82 -16.64 11.66
CA GLY A 108 5.17 -16.78 10.38
C GLY A 108 5.92 -17.69 9.42
N PHE A 109 5.62 -17.53 8.12
CA PHE A 109 6.30 -18.30 7.07
C PHE A 109 7.82 -18.04 7.13
N ALA A 110 8.61 -19.10 7.19
CA ALA A 110 10.07 -19.06 7.13
C ALA A 110 10.72 -17.92 7.98
N ARG A 111 10.12 -17.58 9.11
CA ARG A 111 10.58 -16.53 10.04
C ARG A 111 10.70 -15.13 9.40
N THR A 112 9.83 -14.82 8.43
CA THR A 112 9.88 -13.55 7.70
C THR A 112 9.19 -12.38 8.40
N ALA A 113 8.44 -12.64 9.49
CA ALA A 113 7.75 -11.59 10.25
C ALA A 113 8.73 -10.67 11.03
N PRO A 114 8.32 -9.41 11.26
CA PRO A 114 7.06 -8.79 10.89
C PRO A 114 7.00 -8.35 9.42
N SER A 115 5.83 -8.52 8.80
CA SER A 115 5.57 -8.16 7.40
C SER A 115 4.27 -7.37 7.21
N TYR A 116 3.61 -7.00 8.31
CA TYR A 116 2.33 -6.28 8.41
C TYR A 116 1.10 -7.08 7.90
N GLU A 117 1.27 -8.36 7.58
CA GLU A 117 0.27 -9.25 7.04
C GLU A 117 -0.54 -9.94 8.15
N THR A 118 -1.30 -9.16 8.91
CA THR A 118 -2.12 -9.63 10.05
C THR A 118 -3.56 -9.14 9.91
N ASN A 119 -4.51 -9.91 10.44
CA ASN A 119 -5.92 -9.50 10.47
C ASN A 119 -6.11 -8.27 11.37
N TYR A 120 -6.97 -7.36 10.93
CA TYR A 120 -7.35 -6.21 11.73
C TYR A 120 -8.23 -6.60 12.93
N ASP A 121 -8.00 -5.97 14.08
CA ASP A 121 -8.96 -5.88 15.16
C ASP A 121 -10.01 -4.82 14.83
N LEU A 122 -11.30 -5.10 15.08
CA LEU A 122 -12.37 -4.31 14.53
C LEU A 122 -13.27 -3.72 15.57
N ASP A 123 -13.46 -2.40 15.48
CA ASP A 123 -14.40 -1.63 16.31
C ASP A 123 -14.21 -1.94 17.81
N VAL A 124 -12.93 -2.16 18.20
CA VAL A 124 -12.55 -2.54 19.56
C VAL A 124 -12.51 -1.28 20.42
N PRO A 125 -13.17 -1.27 21.59
CA PRO A 125 -13.06 -0.16 22.52
C PRO A 125 -11.59 0.12 22.89
N VAL A 126 -11.15 1.37 22.82
CA VAL A 126 -9.78 1.76 23.16
C VAL A 126 -9.43 1.36 24.61
N GLY A 127 -8.17 1.02 24.86
CA GLY A 127 -7.72 0.52 26.16
C GLY A 127 -8.09 -0.95 26.44
N THR A 128 -8.70 -1.67 25.48
CA THR A 128 -9.04 -3.08 25.60
C THR A 128 -8.35 -3.92 24.52
N ARG A 129 -8.20 -5.21 24.72
CA ARG A 129 -7.55 -6.16 23.77
C ARG A 129 -6.20 -5.65 23.27
N LEU A 130 -5.34 -5.20 24.18
CA LEU A 130 -4.06 -4.63 23.83
C LEU A 130 -3.11 -5.68 23.25
N SER A 131 -2.51 -5.37 22.09
CA SER A 131 -1.45 -6.17 21.50
C SER A 131 -0.14 -5.95 22.26
N LYS A 132 0.50 -7.04 22.69
CA LYS A 132 1.82 -6.99 23.34
C LYS A 132 2.93 -6.49 22.40
N THR A 133 2.76 -6.70 21.10
CA THR A 133 3.71 -6.28 20.07
C THR A 133 3.37 -4.92 19.48
N GLY A 134 2.25 -4.30 19.91
CA GLY A 134 1.75 -3.05 19.37
C GLY A 134 1.00 -3.21 18.06
N TYR A 135 0.76 -2.09 17.38
CA TYR A 135 -0.04 -1.99 16.16
C TYR A 135 0.75 -1.29 15.07
N THR A 136 0.69 -1.85 13.87
CA THR A 136 1.32 -1.27 12.68
C THR A 136 0.59 -0.02 12.23
N PHE A 137 1.32 0.96 11.71
CA PHE A 137 0.69 2.08 11.01
C PHE A 137 0.08 1.64 9.65
N PRO A 138 -0.96 2.35 9.18
CA PRO A 138 -1.72 3.40 9.86
C PRO A 138 -2.73 2.84 10.85
N CYS A 139 -3.07 3.62 11.86
CA CYS A 139 -3.98 3.28 12.94
C CYS A 139 -5.26 4.10 12.83
N LEU A 140 -6.40 3.44 12.56
CA LEU A 140 -7.70 4.09 12.40
C LEU A 140 -8.51 4.00 13.68
N PHE A 141 -9.08 5.14 14.10
CA PHE A 141 -9.95 5.26 15.27
C PHE A 141 -11.28 5.91 14.89
N ARG A 142 -12.31 5.58 15.64
CA ARG A 142 -13.63 6.17 15.53
C ARG A 142 -14.05 6.75 16.88
N ASN A 143 -14.45 8.02 16.90
CA ASN A 143 -14.98 8.68 18.08
C ASN A 143 -16.52 8.69 18.02
N GLY A 144 -17.16 7.58 18.35
CA GLY A 144 -18.60 7.44 18.33
C GLY A 144 -19.22 7.89 17.00
N ASN A 145 -20.10 8.91 17.07
CA ASN A 145 -20.67 9.55 15.89
C ASN A 145 -19.96 10.87 15.50
N ASP A 146 -18.96 11.29 16.28
CA ASP A 146 -18.33 12.61 16.12
C ASP A 146 -17.26 12.64 15.05
N GLY A 147 -16.72 11.46 14.66
CA GLY A 147 -15.79 11.43 13.55
C GLY A 147 -14.77 10.31 13.59
N TRP A 148 -13.78 10.44 12.71
CA TRP A 148 -12.72 9.49 12.42
C TRP A 148 -11.36 10.15 12.58
N LEU A 149 -10.40 9.35 13.01
CA LEU A 149 -9.01 9.76 13.22
C LEU A 149 -8.09 8.69 12.64
N LEU A 150 -7.16 9.09 11.76
CA LEU A 150 -6.11 8.20 11.26
C LEU A 150 -4.76 8.73 11.75
N ILE A 151 -4.03 7.90 12.49
CA ILE A 151 -2.66 8.19 12.92
C ILE A 151 -1.70 7.38 12.09
N SER A 152 -0.66 8.02 11.56
CA SER A 152 0.38 7.34 10.80
C SER A 152 1.74 8.04 10.97
N GLU A 153 2.71 7.56 10.21
CA GLU A 153 4.07 8.03 10.16
C GLU A 153 4.47 8.22 8.68
N THR A 154 5.26 9.24 8.38
CA THR A 154 5.80 9.44 7.03
C THR A 154 7.19 10.07 7.04
N GLY A 155 7.91 9.95 5.92
CA GLY A 155 9.27 10.49 5.79
C GLY A 155 10.33 9.63 6.51
N THR A 156 10.03 8.35 6.74
CA THR A 156 11.02 7.40 7.29
C THR A 156 11.87 6.83 6.16
N ASP A 157 13.16 6.95 6.32
CA ASP A 157 14.22 6.49 5.42
C ASP A 157 15.35 5.82 6.22
N GLY A 158 16.53 5.65 5.63
CA GLY A 158 17.70 5.05 6.28
C GLY A 158 18.26 5.82 7.49
N ASP A 159 17.83 7.05 7.71
CA ASP A 159 18.27 7.90 8.82
C ASP A 159 17.46 7.68 10.12
N TYR A 160 16.43 6.82 10.09
CA TYR A 160 15.61 6.50 11.25
C TYR A 160 15.03 5.08 11.18
N CYS A 161 14.52 4.56 12.31
CA CYS A 161 13.74 3.33 12.34
C CYS A 161 12.26 3.60 12.04
N ALA A 162 11.54 2.62 11.51
CA ALA A 162 10.09 2.69 11.42
C ALA A 162 9.46 2.40 12.79
N CYS A 163 8.37 3.11 13.10
CA CYS A 163 7.71 3.00 14.39
C CYS A 163 6.33 2.34 14.26
N ARG A 164 5.73 2.04 15.42
CA ARG A 164 4.38 1.50 15.60
C ARG A 164 3.69 2.18 16.78
N LEU A 165 2.42 1.87 17.03
CA LEU A 165 1.73 2.31 18.24
C LEU A 165 1.67 1.20 19.30
N MET A 166 1.99 1.55 20.54
CA MET A 166 1.81 0.71 21.74
C MET A 166 0.60 1.22 22.49
N GLY A 167 -0.44 0.40 22.62
CA GLY A 167 -1.65 0.78 23.36
C GLY A 167 -1.50 0.56 24.87
N HIS A 168 -2.20 1.38 25.66
CA HIS A 168 -2.28 1.33 27.12
C HIS A 168 -3.73 1.20 27.58
N ASP A 169 -3.92 0.68 28.79
CA ASP A 169 -5.24 0.44 29.39
C ASP A 169 -6.01 1.72 29.75
N ASP A 170 -5.33 2.85 29.82
CA ASP A 170 -5.93 4.17 29.96
C ASP A 170 -6.50 4.76 28.66
N GLY A 171 -6.41 4.00 27.55
CA GLY A 171 -6.87 4.41 26.23
C GLY A 171 -5.88 5.30 25.47
N SER A 172 -4.66 5.45 25.97
CA SER A 172 -3.59 6.14 25.24
C SER A 172 -2.80 5.18 24.36
N TYR A 173 -2.15 5.75 23.33
CA TYR A 173 -1.28 5.02 22.41
C TYR A 173 0.04 5.77 22.26
N GLN A 174 1.14 5.12 22.58
CA GLN A 174 2.48 5.70 22.53
C GLN A 174 3.26 5.19 21.33
N ILE A 175 4.17 6.01 20.80
CA ILE A 175 5.13 5.58 19.79
C ILE A 175 6.03 4.46 20.35
N GLY A 176 6.06 3.34 19.64
CA GLY A 176 6.90 2.19 19.91
C GLY A 176 7.97 2.00 18.84
N PHE A 177 9.19 1.73 19.27
CA PHE A 177 10.33 1.42 18.41
C PHE A 177 10.34 -0.07 18.00
N PRO A 178 11.21 -0.49 17.04
CA PRO A 178 11.29 -1.88 16.60
C PRO A 178 11.46 -2.89 17.73
N GLN A 179 11.04 -4.12 17.49
CA GLN A 179 11.15 -5.21 18.46
C GLN A 179 12.58 -5.79 18.47
N GLU A 180 13.09 -6.18 19.64
CA GLU A 180 14.43 -6.75 19.82
C GLU A 180 14.73 -7.92 18.85
N GLY A 181 13.76 -8.82 18.65
CA GLY A 181 13.93 -10.01 17.82
C GLY A 181 13.93 -9.78 16.30
N GLU A 182 13.59 -8.58 15.84
CA GLU A 182 13.60 -8.29 14.39
C GLU A 182 15.00 -8.49 13.79
N MET A 183 15.08 -8.85 12.51
CA MET A 183 16.32 -9.18 11.82
C MET A 183 17.13 -10.29 12.54
N ASN A 184 16.45 -11.31 13.07
CA ASN A 184 17.09 -12.39 13.85
C ASN A 184 17.87 -11.88 15.07
N GLY A 185 17.42 -10.79 15.70
CA GLY A 185 18.03 -10.15 16.86
C GLY A 185 19.25 -9.28 16.55
N LEU A 186 19.61 -9.10 15.29
CA LEU A 186 20.75 -8.27 14.90
C LEU A 186 20.31 -6.82 14.62
N GLY A 187 21.28 -5.90 14.79
CA GLY A 187 21.02 -4.47 14.67
C GLY A 187 20.35 -3.86 15.91
N SER A 188 20.27 -2.54 15.94
CA SER A 188 19.72 -1.77 17.06
C SER A 188 18.21 -1.57 16.89
N THR A 189 17.47 -1.62 18.01
CA THR A 189 16.07 -1.16 18.06
C THR A 189 15.98 0.36 18.20
N PHE A 190 17.10 1.04 18.42
CA PHE A 190 17.19 2.49 18.55
C PHE A 190 17.46 3.17 17.22
N ALA A 191 17.23 4.49 17.16
CA ALA A 191 17.56 5.29 15.99
C ALA A 191 18.83 6.12 16.23
N GLY A 192 19.82 5.96 15.35
CA GLY A 192 21.01 6.79 15.31
C GLY A 192 20.80 8.00 14.41
N VAL A 193 21.03 9.21 14.91
CA VAL A 193 20.78 10.46 14.19
C VAL A 193 21.99 11.37 14.21
N THR A 194 22.38 11.89 13.05
CA THR A 194 23.37 12.99 12.95
C THR A 194 22.74 14.29 13.47
N LEU A 195 23.50 15.06 14.25
CA LEU A 195 23.04 16.33 14.83
C LEU A 195 23.66 17.56 14.11
N PRO A 196 22.88 18.61 13.85
CA PRO A 196 21.42 18.70 14.03
C PRO A 196 20.68 17.74 13.13
N GLY A 197 19.56 17.19 13.60
CA GLY A 197 18.80 16.16 12.89
C GLY A 197 17.30 16.26 13.12
N LYS A 198 16.57 15.33 12.56
CA LYS A 198 15.10 15.32 12.62
C LYS A 198 14.56 13.90 12.73
N THR A 199 13.39 13.75 13.33
CA THR A 199 12.63 12.49 13.31
C THR A 199 11.75 12.43 12.05
N PRO A 200 11.22 11.26 11.67
CA PRO A 200 10.08 11.17 10.76
C PRO A 200 8.89 11.98 11.26
N TRP A 201 7.98 12.30 10.36
CA TRP A 201 6.73 12.97 10.69
C TRP A 201 5.72 12.00 11.31
N ARG A 202 5.02 12.44 12.36
CA ARG A 202 3.81 11.83 12.90
C ARG A 202 2.64 12.55 12.26
N THR A 203 1.72 11.81 11.64
CA THR A 203 0.57 12.40 10.92
C THR A 203 -0.73 12.02 11.58
N ILE A 204 -1.64 12.97 11.61
CA ILE A 204 -3.00 12.81 12.14
C ILE A 204 -3.95 13.37 11.09
N THR A 205 -4.85 12.54 10.58
CA THR A 205 -5.93 12.97 9.69
C THR A 205 -7.25 12.86 10.41
N LEU A 206 -8.06 13.91 10.35
CA LEU A 206 -9.31 14.05 11.09
C LEU A 206 -10.48 14.29 10.14
N GLY A 207 -11.63 13.69 10.40
CA GLY A 207 -12.84 13.95 9.65
C GLY A 207 -14.12 13.59 10.39
N SER A 208 -15.17 14.36 10.22
CA SER A 208 -16.53 13.96 10.64
C SER A 208 -17.06 12.78 9.79
N THR A 209 -16.45 12.54 8.62
CA THR A 209 -16.69 11.41 7.73
C THR A 209 -15.37 10.75 7.36
N LEU A 210 -15.43 9.64 6.63
CA LEU A 210 -14.23 8.95 6.10
C LEU A 210 -13.63 9.64 4.86
N ALA A 211 -14.25 10.69 4.31
CA ALA A 211 -13.72 11.38 3.14
C ALA A 211 -12.30 11.93 3.34
N PRO A 212 -12.00 12.68 4.42
CA PRO A 212 -10.63 13.12 4.68
C PRO A 212 -9.63 11.97 4.81
N ILE A 213 -10.03 10.83 5.37
CA ILE A 213 -9.16 9.65 5.53
C ILE A 213 -8.79 9.07 4.15
N VAL A 214 -9.78 8.87 3.28
CA VAL A 214 -9.56 8.29 1.94
C VAL A 214 -8.81 9.27 1.02
N GLU A 215 -9.07 10.57 1.16
CA GLU A 215 -8.60 11.61 0.24
C GLU A 215 -7.31 12.31 0.69
N THR A 216 -6.85 12.11 1.94
CA THR A 216 -5.65 12.79 2.47
C THR A 216 -4.41 12.57 1.59
N THR A 217 -3.62 13.62 1.47
CA THR A 217 -2.29 13.59 0.84
C THR A 217 -1.16 13.88 1.83
N ILE A 218 -1.48 14.02 3.13
CA ILE A 218 -0.51 14.38 4.17
C ILE A 218 0.76 13.51 4.21
N PRO A 219 0.71 12.18 3.90
CA PRO A 219 1.93 11.38 3.84
C PRO A 219 2.94 11.87 2.80
N PHE A 220 2.46 12.59 1.80
CA PHE A 220 3.27 13.11 0.70
C PHE A 220 3.53 14.61 0.83
N ASP A 221 2.63 15.38 1.45
CA ASP A 221 2.69 16.84 1.55
C ASP A 221 3.93 17.34 2.33
N VAL A 222 4.40 16.54 3.30
CA VAL A 222 5.47 16.91 4.24
C VAL A 222 6.81 16.24 3.94
N VAL A 223 6.93 15.54 2.83
CA VAL A 223 8.17 14.89 2.38
C VAL A 223 8.67 15.49 1.06
N GLU A 224 9.94 15.28 0.77
CA GLU A 224 10.60 15.80 -0.43
C GLU A 224 11.18 14.64 -1.25
N GLU A 225 11.37 14.87 -2.54
CA GLU A 225 12.10 13.96 -3.43
C GLU A 225 13.55 13.80 -2.94
N LYS A 226 14.00 12.57 -2.78
CA LYS A 226 15.35 12.24 -2.27
C LYS A 226 16.42 12.34 -3.37
N TYR A 227 16.06 11.97 -4.60
CA TYR A 227 16.94 12.02 -5.75
C TYR A 227 16.12 12.10 -7.06
N PRO A 228 16.69 12.70 -8.12
CA PRO A 228 15.98 12.81 -9.39
C PRO A 228 15.81 11.45 -10.05
N ALA A 229 14.72 11.29 -10.79
CA ALA A 229 14.46 10.11 -11.60
C ALA A 229 15.50 9.95 -12.72
N SER A 230 16.09 8.76 -12.86
CA SER A 230 17.05 8.49 -13.93
C SER A 230 16.39 8.33 -15.31
N LYS A 231 15.08 8.04 -15.31
CA LYS A 231 14.22 7.98 -16.50
C LYS A 231 12.78 8.28 -16.11
N THR A 232 11.89 8.38 -17.09
CA THR A 232 10.45 8.36 -16.82
C THR A 232 10.02 6.95 -16.40
N TYR A 233 9.40 6.85 -15.24
CA TYR A 233 8.81 5.61 -14.72
C TYR A 233 7.30 5.66 -14.93
N GLU A 234 6.78 4.71 -15.72
CA GLU A 234 5.38 4.69 -16.14
C GLU A 234 4.61 3.64 -15.33
N GLY A 235 3.30 3.85 -15.17
CA GLY A 235 2.40 2.83 -14.63
C GLY A 235 2.27 1.63 -15.57
N SER A 236 1.86 0.47 -15.05
CA SER A 236 1.64 -0.73 -15.86
C SER A 236 0.63 -1.69 -15.25
N LYS A 237 0.10 -2.56 -16.10
CA LYS A 237 -0.61 -3.78 -15.69
C LYS A 237 0.17 -4.97 -16.16
N GLY A 238 0.15 -6.03 -15.39
CA GLY A 238 0.82 -7.25 -15.73
C GLY A 238 0.20 -8.47 -15.09
N SER A 239 0.54 -9.62 -15.61
CA SER A 239 0.15 -10.90 -15.04
C SER A 239 1.20 -11.44 -14.08
N TRP A 240 0.74 -12.30 -13.19
CA TRP A 240 1.54 -12.92 -12.15
C TRP A 240 1.06 -14.35 -11.91
N SER A 241 1.92 -15.33 -12.19
CA SER A 241 1.53 -16.74 -12.16
C SER A 241 1.42 -17.34 -10.76
N TRP A 242 2.11 -16.73 -9.79
CA TRP A 242 2.42 -17.38 -8.52
C TRP A 242 1.19 -17.73 -7.68
N ILE A 243 0.20 -16.83 -7.54
CA ILE A 243 -0.88 -17.00 -6.55
C ILE A 243 -1.59 -18.35 -6.66
N ILE A 244 -1.99 -18.81 -7.84
CA ILE A 244 -2.66 -20.12 -7.98
C ILE A 244 -1.68 -21.23 -8.40
N ARG A 245 -0.70 -20.90 -9.19
CA ARG A 245 0.21 -21.90 -9.74
C ARG A 245 1.44 -22.14 -8.87
N MET A 246 1.68 -21.29 -7.87
CA MET A 246 2.74 -21.35 -6.86
C MET A 246 4.16 -21.43 -7.46
N ASP A 247 5.16 -21.73 -6.65
CA ASP A 247 6.58 -21.78 -7.02
C ASP A 247 6.87 -22.61 -8.29
N ASN A 248 6.11 -23.67 -8.52
CA ASN A 248 6.27 -24.52 -9.71
C ASN A 248 5.93 -23.82 -11.02
N SER A 249 5.25 -22.67 -10.98
CA SER A 249 4.95 -21.88 -12.18
C SER A 249 6.12 -21.05 -12.68
N CYS A 250 7.15 -20.87 -11.86
CA CYS A 250 8.33 -20.07 -12.22
C CYS A 250 9.30 -20.89 -13.10
N ASN A 251 8.78 -21.54 -14.12
CA ASN A 251 9.52 -22.27 -15.14
C ASN A 251 9.41 -21.57 -16.50
N TYR A 252 10.32 -21.89 -17.42
CA TYR A 252 10.43 -21.20 -18.71
C TYR A 252 9.13 -21.23 -19.54
N ASP A 253 8.51 -22.41 -19.67
CA ASP A 253 7.35 -22.59 -20.54
C ASP A 253 6.11 -21.86 -20.01
N GLU A 254 5.83 -21.95 -18.71
CA GLU A 254 4.73 -21.22 -18.08
C GLU A 254 4.97 -19.71 -18.15
N GLN A 255 6.18 -19.22 -17.91
CA GLN A 255 6.44 -17.77 -18.00
C GLN A 255 6.29 -17.25 -19.43
N LYS A 256 6.63 -18.04 -20.42
CA LYS A 256 6.35 -17.72 -21.83
C LYS A 256 4.85 -17.67 -22.13
N GLU A 257 4.06 -18.61 -21.57
CA GLU A 257 2.59 -18.58 -21.63
C GLU A 257 2.03 -17.28 -21.04
N TYR A 258 2.58 -16.82 -19.90
CA TYR A 258 2.14 -15.57 -19.26
C TYR A 258 2.57 -14.32 -20.04
N ILE A 259 3.68 -14.34 -20.75
CA ILE A 259 4.04 -13.26 -21.69
C ILE A 259 3.00 -13.17 -22.81
N ASP A 260 2.63 -14.29 -23.43
CA ASP A 260 1.61 -14.35 -24.47
C ASP A 260 0.24 -13.93 -23.93
N PHE A 261 -0.10 -14.31 -22.69
CA PHE A 261 -1.32 -13.91 -22.02
C PHE A 261 -1.36 -12.38 -21.75
N SER A 262 -0.30 -11.79 -21.20
CA SER A 262 -0.20 -10.34 -20.99
C SER A 262 -0.33 -9.60 -22.32
N ALA A 263 0.33 -10.07 -23.38
CA ALA A 263 0.21 -9.49 -24.72
C ALA A 263 -1.25 -9.55 -25.25
N ALA A 264 -1.94 -10.68 -25.07
CA ALA A 264 -3.35 -10.85 -25.46
C ALA A 264 -4.29 -9.92 -24.68
N MET A 265 -3.95 -9.62 -23.42
CA MET A 265 -4.66 -8.66 -22.58
C MET A 265 -4.26 -7.20 -22.85
N GLY A 266 -3.25 -6.94 -23.71
CA GLY A 266 -2.72 -5.59 -23.93
C GLY A 266 -2.00 -5.02 -22.70
N TRP A 267 -1.51 -5.88 -21.82
CA TRP A 267 -0.78 -5.51 -20.62
C TRP A 267 0.72 -5.44 -20.88
N GLN A 268 1.42 -4.61 -20.11
CA GLN A 268 2.79 -4.23 -20.37
C GLN A 268 3.82 -5.11 -19.67
N THR A 269 3.42 -5.91 -18.65
CA THR A 269 4.38 -6.60 -17.80
C THR A 269 3.98 -8.03 -17.45
N VAL A 270 5.01 -8.82 -17.06
CA VAL A 270 4.87 -10.11 -16.37
C VAL A 270 5.82 -10.09 -15.18
N LEU A 271 5.32 -10.47 -14.01
CA LEU A 271 6.16 -10.73 -12.85
C LEU A 271 6.58 -12.20 -12.84
N VAL A 272 7.87 -12.44 -13.04
CA VAL A 272 8.51 -13.75 -12.85
C VAL A 272 8.90 -13.85 -11.38
N ASP A 273 8.17 -14.65 -10.63
CA ASP A 273 8.28 -14.76 -9.17
C ASP A 273 9.43 -15.67 -8.71
N ALA A 274 9.48 -16.01 -7.45
CA ALA A 274 10.54 -16.73 -6.76
C ALA A 274 10.99 -18.04 -7.47
N HIS A 275 12.22 -18.46 -7.21
CA HIS A 275 12.86 -19.63 -7.79
C HIS A 275 13.22 -19.55 -9.28
N TRP A 276 13.05 -18.42 -9.93
CA TRP A 276 13.43 -18.28 -11.35
C TRP A 276 14.92 -18.55 -11.59
N ASP A 277 15.79 -18.28 -10.62
CA ASP A 277 17.24 -18.55 -10.69
C ASP A 277 17.57 -20.04 -10.78
N SER A 278 16.81 -20.87 -10.07
CA SER A 278 17.01 -22.34 -10.03
C SER A 278 16.17 -23.10 -11.05
N GLN A 279 14.98 -22.61 -11.42
CA GLN A 279 14.07 -23.30 -12.32
C GLN A 279 14.17 -22.83 -13.77
N ILE A 280 14.59 -21.58 -14.01
CA ILE A 280 14.75 -21.00 -15.35
C ILE A 280 16.23 -20.76 -15.65
N GLY A 281 16.92 -20.02 -14.76
CA GLY A 281 18.32 -19.60 -14.92
C GLY A 281 18.49 -18.34 -15.76
N TYR A 282 19.63 -17.69 -15.58
CA TYR A 282 19.94 -16.38 -16.16
C TYR A 282 19.85 -16.35 -17.69
N GLU A 283 20.41 -17.32 -18.37
CA GLU A 283 20.39 -17.38 -19.85
C GLU A 283 18.95 -17.46 -20.40
N LYS A 284 18.09 -18.25 -19.75
CA LYS A 284 16.70 -18.40 -20.16
C LYS A 284 15.86 -17.18 -19.79
N ILE A 285 16.18 -16.47 -18.72
CA ILE A 285 15.57 -15.15 -18.42
C ILE A 285 15.93 -14.14 -19.51
N GLU A 286 17.17 -14.14 -20.04
CA GLU A 286 17.54 -13.30 -21.19
C GLU A 286 16.72 -13.62 -22.44
N GLU A 287 16.46 -14.92 -22.69
CA GLU A 287 15.59 -15.36 -23.79
C GLU A 287 14.14 -14.87 -23.59
N LEU A 288 13.58 -15.02 -22.37
CA LEU A 288 12.23 -14.55 -22.04
C LEU A 288 12.12 -13.02 -22.16
N ALA A 289 13.13 -12.26 -21.71
CA ALA A 289 13.15 -10.82 -21.84
C ALA A 289 13.14 -10.39 -23.33
N ARG A 290 13.96 -11.03 -24.17
CA ARG A 290 13.94 -10.79 -25.63
C ARG A 290 12.60 -11.18 -26.25
N TYR A 291 12.03 -12.32 -25.86
CA TYR A 291 10.73 -12.75 -26.33
C TYR A 291 9.63 -11.75 -25.93
N GLY A 292 9.60 -11.34 -24.66
CA GLY A 292 8.65 -10.35 -24.17
C GLY A 292 8.71 -9.03 -24.95
N LYS A 293 9.92 -8.56 -25.26
CA LYS A 293 10.10 -7.36 -26.12
C LYS A 293 9.43 -7.50 -27.48
N THR A 294 9.47 -8.67 -28.11
CA THR A 294 8.79 -8.91 -29.40
C THR A 294 7.26 -8.84 -29.27
N LYS A 295 6.74 -9.00 -28.07
CA LYS A 295 5.30 -8.96 -27.73
C LYS A 295 4.85 -7.63 -27.10
N GLY A 296 5.78 -6.71 -26.84
CA GLY A 296 5.51 -5.47 -26.11
C GLY A 296 5.31 -5.67 -24.61
N VAL A 297 5.91 -6.72 -24.03
CA VAL A 297 5.80 -7.13 -22.62
C VAL A 297 7.18 -7.11 -21.97
N ASP A 298 7.32 -6.37 -20.90
CA ASP A 298 8.53 -6.30 -20.07
C ASP A 298 8.44 -7.25 -18.87
N LEU A 299 9.58 -7.58 -18.27
CA LEU A 299 9.62 -8.45 -17.11
C LEU A 299 9.94 -7.67 -15.82
N PHE A 300 9.27 -8.05 -14.72
CA PHE A 300 9.72 -7.87 -13.36
C PHE A 300 10.32 -9.18 -12.85
N LEU A 301 11.38 -9.11 -12.04
CA LEU A 301 12.01 -10.26 -11.42
C LEU A 301 11.93 -10.19 -9.91
N TRP A 302 11.59 -11.31 -9.29
CA TRP A 302 11.52 -11.43 -7.84
C TRP A 302 12.91 -11.70 -7.22
N TYR A 303 13.17 -11.11 -6.04
CA TYR A 303 14.37 -11.34 -5.23
C TYR A 303 14.02 -11.43 -3.75
N ASN A 304 14.70 -12.32 -3.01
CA ASN A 304 14.73 -12.25 -1.56
C ASN A 304 15.62 -11.07 -1.13
N SER A 305 15.17 -10.25 -0.18
CA SER A 305 15.96 -9.13 0.36
C SER A 305 17.25 -9.58 1.05
N ASN A 306 17.33 -10.85 1.37
CA ASN A 306 18.09 -11.44 2.45
C ASN A 306 19.59 -11.17 2.46
N GLY A 307 19.90 -11.32 3.67
CA GLY A 307 21.03 -11.85 4.40
C GLY A 307 20.62 -12.98 5.34
N TYR A 308 20.60 -12.69 6.62
CA TYR A 308 20.53 -13.66 7.73
C TYR A 308 19.24 -13.51 8.54
N TRP A 309 18.24 -12.83 8.04
CA TRP A 309 17.03 -12.46 8.76
C TRP A 309 15.77 -13.21 8.33
N ASN A 310 15.87 -14.20 7.47
CA ASN A 310 14.81 -15.13 7.16
C ASN A 310 15.34 -16.49 6.68
N ASP A 311 14.50 -17.52 6.75
CA ASP A 311 14.79 -18.88 6.29
C ASP A 311 14.01 -19.26 5.02
N ALA A 312 13.46 -18.28 4.30
CA ALA A 312 12.68 -18.56 3.12
C ALA A 312 13.51 -19.35 2.08
N PRO A 313 12.99 -20.47 1.56
CA PRO A 313 13.71 -21.24 0.56
C PRO A 313 13.73 -20.58 -0.82
N GLN A 314 12.88 -19.57 -1.03
CA GLN A 314 12.73 -18.88 -2.31
C GLN A 314 13.96 -18.04 -2.65
N GLY A 315 14.55 -18.31 -3.81
CA GLY A 315 15.66 -17.56 -4.41
C GLY A 315 15.20 -16.66 -5.56
N PRO A 316 16.08 -15.76 -6.05
CA PRO A 316 17.51 -15.59 -5.74
C PRO A 316 17.81 -15.08 -4.33
N HIS A 317 18.78 -15.70 -3.69
CA HIS A 317 19.28 -15.31 -2.37
C HIS A 317 20.58 -14.50 -2.43
N GLY A 318 20.83 -13.66 -1.40
CA GLY A 318 22.10 -12.98 -1.18
C GLY A 318 22.46 -11.94 -2.26
N LYS A 319 21.46 -11.50 -3.05
CA LYS A 319 21.69 -10.57 -4.15
C LYS A 319 21.40 -9.12 -3.77
N MET A 320 20.42 -8.87 -2.90
CA MET A 320 19.95 -7.52 -2.60
C MET A 320 20.61 -6.88 -1.38
N ALA A 321 21.06 -7.66 -0.41
CA ALA A 321 21.58 -7.15 0.87
C ALA A 321 22.93 -6.40 0.75
N LYS A 322 23.77 -6.76 -0.20
CA LYS A 322 25.12 -6.18 -0.36
C LYS A 322 25.22 -5.35 -1.64
N SER A 323 25.51 -4.07 -1.52
CA SER A 323 25.56 -3.11 -2.63
C SER A 323 26.41 -3.60 -3.81
N GLY A 324 27.63 -4.13 -3.59
CA GLY A 324 28.49 -4.59 -4.68
C GLY A 324 27.92 -5.76 -5.47
N ILE A 325 27.11 -6.64 -4.84
CA ILE A 325 26.40 -7.73 -5.50
C ILE A 325 25.14 -7.20 -6.17
N ARG A 326 24.34 -6.44 -5.45
CA ARG A 326 23.10 -5.84 -5.93
C ARG A 326 23.30 -5.03 -7.20
N ARG A 327 24.31 -4.16 -7.24
CA ARG A 327 24.64 -3.36 -8.43
C ARG A 327 25.07 -4.21 -9.62
N LYS A 328 25.74 -5.34 -9.42
CA LYS A 328 26.05 -6.29 -10.52
C LYS A 328 24.79 -6.93 -11.09
N GLU A 329 23.87 -7.35 -10.23
CA GLU A 329 22.56 -7.89 -10.66
C GLU A 329 21.76 -6.80 -11.44
N MET A 330 21.69 -5.60 -10.91
CA MET A 330 20.95 -4.48 -11.54
C MET A 330 21.56 -4.05 -12.88
N ALA A 331 22.91 -4.07 -13.00
CA ALA A 331 23.58 -3.81 -14.28
C ALA A 331 23.25 -4.89 -15.33
N TRP A 332 23.18 -6.18 -14.92
CA TRP A 332 22.72 -7.26 -15.80
C TRP A 332 21.26 -7.06 -16.21
N MET A 333 20.36 -6.76 -15.27
CA MET A 333 18.95 -6.49 -15.55
C MET A 333 18.77 -5.34 -16.54
N GLN A 334 19.47 -4.22 -16.34
CA GLN A 334 19.45 -3.09 -17.26
C GLN A 334 19.89 -3.49 -18.66
N LYS A 335 21.00 -4.26 -18.76
CA LYS A 335 21.55 -4.73 -20.04
C LYS A 335 20.55 -5.56 -20.85
N ILE A 336 19.76 -6.41 -20.18
CA ILE A 336 18.79 -7.30 -20.84
C ILE A 336 17.39 -6.69 -20.95
N GLY A 337 17.18 -5.47 -20.43
CA GLY A 337 15.93 -4.72 -20.53
C GLY A 337 14.84 -5.14 -19.56
N ILE A 338 15.20 -5.59 -18.36
CA ILE A 338 14.25 -5.81 -17.25
C ILE A 338 13.68 -4.45 -16.82
N ARG A 339 12.38 -4.41 -16.58
CA ARG A 339 11.67 -3.19 -16.19
C ARG A 339 11.81 -2.88 -14.71
N GLY A 340 11.74 -3.89 -13.85
CA GLY A 340 11.79 -3.69 -12.41
C GLY A 340 11.98 -4.97 -11.61
N ILE A 341 11.97 -4.82 -10.31
CA ILE A 341 12.14 -5.91 -9.34
C ILE A 341 11.03 -5.92 -8.29
N LYS A 342 10.65 -7.11 -7.84
CA LYS A 342 9.93 -7.35 -6.60
C LYS A 342 10.92 -7.87 -5.57
N VAL A 343 11.07 -7.18 -4.43
CA VAL A 343 11.97 -7.60 -3.35
C VAL A 343 11.17 -7.92 -2.11
N ASP A 344 11.43 -9.08 -1.51
CA ASP A 344 10.58 -9.71 -0.50
C ASP A 344 11.33 -10.05 0.79
N PHE A 345 10.59 -10.20 1.91
CA PHE A 345 11.04 -10.79 3.19
C PHE A 345 12.06 -9.96 3.97
N PHE A 346 11.72 -8.71 4.31
CA PHE A 346 12.62 -7.78 5.00
C PHE A 346 12.78 -8.03 6.52
N GLY A 347 11.80 -8.61 7.18
CA GLY A 347 11.92 -9.09 8.56
C GLY A 347 12.00 -8.01 9.64
N GLY A 348 11.51 -6.80 9.41
CA GLY A 348 11.40 -5.80 10.46
C GLY A 348 11.46 -4.33 10.06
N ASP A 349 11.55 -3.50 11.09
CA ASP A 349 11.44 -2.05 11.07
C ASP A 349 12.69 -1.32 11.61
N LYS A 350 13.76 -2.05 11.94
CA LYS A 350 15.01 -1.46 12.43
C LYS A 350 15.61 -0.48 11.42
N GLN A 351 16.40 0.48 11.87
CA GLN A 351 17.05 1.46 11.01
C GLN A 351 17.88 0.81 9.89
N GLU A 352 18.53 -0.30 10.19
CA GLU A 352 19.29 -1.09 9.19
C GLU A 352 18.38 -1.63 8.09
N THR A 353 17.13 -1.99 8.41
CA THR A 353 16.13 -2.42 7.43
C THR A 353 15.67 -1.24 6.58
N MET A 354 15.41 -0.08 7.20
CA MET A 354 15.05 1.15 6.47
C MET A 354 16.16 1.57 5.51
N LYS A 355 17.42 1.48 5.98
CA LYS A 355 18.59 1.74 5.12
C LYS A 355 18.66 0.78 3.93
N LEU A 356 18.32 -0.49 4.10
CA LEU A 356 18.29 -1.46 3.00
C LEU A 356 17.23 -1.11 1.96
N TYR A 357 16.03 -0.68 2.37
CA TYR A 357 15.00 -0.19 1.44
C TYR A 357 15.52 0.98 0.61
N GLU A 358 16.09 1.99 1.26
CA GLU A 358 16.65 3.18 0.58
C GLU A 358 17.80 2.81 -0.36
N ASP A 359 18.73 1.96 0.09
CA ASP A 359 19.86 1.48 -0.71
C ASP A 359 19.39 0.73 -1.98
N ILE A 360 18.34 -0.11 -1.86
CA ILE A 360 17.76 -0.82 -3.01
C ILE A 360 17.11 0.16 -3.97
N LEU A 361 16.33 1.10 -3.47
CA LEU A 361 15.65 2.12 -4.29
C LEU A 361 16.64 3.00 -5.02
N SER A 362 17.67 3.51 -4.33
CA SER A 362 18.70 4.35 -4.91
C SER A 362 19.51 3.61 -5.99
N ASP A 363 20.00 2.40 -5.68
CA ASP A 363 20.74 1.59 -6.65
C ASP A 363 19.85 1.24 -7.85
N ALA A 364 18.59 0.85 -7.63
CA ALA A 364 17.65 0.52 -8.71
C ALA A 364 17.37 1.74 -9.62
N ASN A 365 17.27 2.96 -9.06
CA ASN A 365 17.14 4.18 -9.86
C ASN A 365 18.34 4.42 -10.77
N ASP A 366 19.56 4.19 -10.30
CA ASP A 366 20.78 4.31 -11.13
C ASP A 366 20.73 3.40 -12.37
N TYR A 367 20.06 2.25 -12.26
CA TYR A 367 19.91 1.28 -13.37
C TYR A 367 18.55 1.37 -14.08
N GLY A 368 17.70 2.32 -13.73
CA GLY A 368 16.40 2.54 -14.36
C GLY A 368 15.39 1.44 -14.06
N LEU A 369 15.42 0.85 -12.86
CA LEU A 369 14.52 -0.23 -12.44
C LEU A 369 13.44 0.30 -11.51
N GLU A 370 12.20 -0.12 -11.74
CA GLU A 370 11.06 0.06 -10.83
C GLU A 370 11.14 -0.95 -9.68
N VAL A 371 10.64 -0.59 -8.49
CA VAL A 371 10.73 -1.45 -7.30
C VAL A 371 9.37 -1.64 -6.63
N ILE A 372 9.02 -2.92 -6.42
CA ILE A 372 7.89 -3.39 -5.60
C ILE A 372 8.47 -4.07 -4.36
N PHE A 373 7.88 -3.81 -3.18
CA PHE A 373 8.26 -4.50 -1.95
C PHE A 373 7.14 -5.40 -1.43
N HIS A 374 7.51 -6.61 -1.01
CA HIS A 374 6.65 -7.56 -0.31
C HIS A 374 7.30 -8.02 1.00
N GLY A 375 6.57 -8.76 1.85
CA GLY A 375 7.06 -9.13 3.16
C GLY A 375 7.71 -7.95 3.90
N CYS A 376 7.07 -6.80 3.89
CA CYS A 376 7.71 -5.50 4.09
C CYS A 376 6.99 -4.62 5.12
N THR A 377 7.63 -3.51 5.46
CA THR A 377 7.05 -2.42 6.25
C THR A 377 6.08 -1.57 5.43
N LEU A 378 5.26 -0.75 6.11
CA LEU A 378 4.47 0.31 5.45
C LEU A 378 5.41 1.29 4.72
N PRO A 379 5.18 1.58 3.44
CA PRO A 379 5.85 2.71 2.78
C PRO A 379 5.34 4.04 3.36
N ARG A 380 6.27 4.96 3.60
CA ARG A 380 6.05 6.19 4.36
C ARG A 380 6.36 7.43 3.56
N GLY A 381 5.48 7.74 2.59
CA GLY A 381 5.66 8.85 1.66
C GLY A 381 6.59 8.51 0.49
N TRP A 382 6.94 7.24 0.33
CA TRP A 382 7.93 6.79 -0.66
C TRP A 382 7.51 7.05 -2.10
N GLU A 383 6.23 7.17 -2.38
CA GLU A 383 5.68 7.54 -3.69
C GLU A 383 6.15 8.92 -4.16
N ARG A 384 6.45 9.85 -3.24
CA ARG A 384 7.04 11.16 -3.54
C ARG A 384 8.55 11.17 -3.33
N MET A 385 9.05 10.45 -2.30
CA MET A 385 10.47 10.45 -1.95
C MET A 385 11.35 9.77 -3.00
N TYR A 386 10.85 8.70 -3.62
CA TYR A 386 11.65 7.83 -4.50
C TYR A 386 10.93 7.64 -5.85
N PRO A 387 11.47 8.18 -6.96
CA PRO A 387 10.77 8.21 -8.24
C PRO A 387 10.51 6.83 -8.85
N ASN A 388 11.32 5.83 -8.49
CA ASN A 388 11.23 4.45 -8.97
C ASN A 388 10.51 3.49 -8.01
N TYR A 389 10.08 3.97 -6.83
CA TYR A 389 9.19 3.21 -5.96
C TYR A 389 7.78 3.17 -6.58
N VAL A 390 7.18 1.99 -6.71
CA VAL A 390 5.88 1.87 -7.39
C VAL A 390 4.79 1.25 -6.53
N SER A 391 5.10 0.31 -5.65
CA SER A 391 4.11 -0.33 -4.79
C SER A 391 4.72 -1.16 -3.68
N SER A 392 3.90 -1.52 -2.68
CA SER A 392 4.24 -2.50 -1.64
C SER A 392 3.00 -3.25 -1.16
N GLU A 393 3.22 -4.44 -0.62
CA GLU A 393 2.19 -5.22 0.06
C GLU A 393 1.86 -4.62 1.45
N ALA A 394 2.60 -4.96 2.48
CA ALA A 394 2.47 -4.49 3.86
C ALA A 394 1.03 -4.56 4.43
N ALA A 395 0.28 -5.59 4.07
CA ALA A 395 -1.04 -5.94 4.58
C ALA A 395 -1.44 -7.34 4.08
N LEU A 396 -2.49 -7.93 4.62
CA LEU A 396 -3.08 -9.13 4.02
C LEU A 396 -3.62 -8.81 2.63
N ALA A 397 -2.97 -9.36 1.61
CA ALA A 397 -3.31 -9.20 0.20
C ALA A 397 -4.16 -10.37 -0.31
N SER A 398 -4.63 -10.30 -1.55
CA SER A 398 -5.48 -11.34 -2.16
C SER A 398 -4.76 -12.69 -2.31
N GLU A 399 -3.43 -12.75 -2.30
CA GLU A 399 -2.69 -14.01 -2.32
C GLU A 399 -3.06 -14.94 -1.14
N ASN A 400 -3.43 -14.36 0.03
CA ASN A 400 -3.83 -15.13 1.20
C ASN A 400 -5.09 -15.97 0.96
N VAL A 401 -5.94 -15.57 0.00
CA VAL A 401 -7.14 -16.29 -0.41
C VAL A 401 -6.82 -17.70 -0.91
N TYR A 402 -5.65 -17.88 -1.55
CA TYR A 402 -5.18 -19.17 -2.02
C TYR A 402 -4.87 -20.15 -0.87
N PHE A 403 -4.31 -19.67 0.23
CA PHE A 403 -3.77 -20.54 1.27
C PHE A 403 -4.84 -21.28 2.07
N THR A 404 -5.94 -20.61 2.43
CA THR A 404 -6.97 -21.21 3.26
C THR A 404 -8.39 -20.77 2.88
N ASP A 405 -9.37 -21.65 3.14
CA ASP A 405 -10.81 -21.34 3.05
C ASP A 405 -11.20 -20.17 4.00
N TYR A 406 -10.51 -20.04 5.13
CA TYR A 406 -10.72 -18.93 6.06
C TYR A 406 -10.41 -17.59 5.40
N HIS A 407 -9.22 -17.44 4.77
CA HIS A 407 -8.84 -16.20 4.08
C HIS A 407 -9.74 -15.95 2.86
N ALA A 408 -10.11 -16.99 2.10
CA ALA A 408 -11.05 -16.83 1.01
C ALA A 408 -12.41 -16.25 1.45
N LYS A 409 -12.89 -16.62 2.64
CA LYS A 409 -14.11 -16.05 3.23
C LYS A 409 -13.93 -14.65 3.78
N LYS A 410 -12.68 -14.25 4.08
CA LYS A 410 -12.33 -12.94 4.65
C LYS A 410 -11.94 -11.91 3.61
N GLU A 411 -11.75 -12.28 2.36
CA GLU A 411 -11.28 -11.37 1.30
C GLU A 411 -12.13 -10.10 1.20
N ALA A 412 -13.46 -10.23 1.14
CA ALA A 412 -14.34 -9.07 1.04
C ALA A 412 -14.18 -8.11 2.23
N PHE A 413 -13.95 -8.66 3.41
CA PHE A 413 -13.68 -7.93 4.63
C PHE A 413 -12.35 -7.14 4.55
N GLU A 414 -11.25 -7.78 4.14
CA GLU A 414 -9.96 -7.13 3.99
C GLU A 414 -10.01 -6.04 2.92
N MET A 415 -10.59 -6.33 1.75
CA MET A 415 -10.67 -5.36 0.65
C MET A 415 -11.57 -4.16 0.96
N THR A 416 -12.49 -4.25 1.92
CA THR A 416 -13.28 -3.11 2.42
C THR A 416 -12.66 -2.43 3.64
N MET A 417 -11.54 -2.92 4.16
CA MET A 417 -10.74 -2.26 5.19
C MET A 417 -9.62 -1.39 4.60
N HIS A 418 -8.89 -1.90 3.64
CA HIS A 418 -7.68 -1.26 3.11
C HIS A 418 -7.85 0.17 2.61
N PRO A 419 -8.95 0.56 1.93
CA PRO A 419 -9.16 1.95 1.49
C PRO A 419 -9.20 2.97 2.64
N PHE A 420 -9.50 2.53 3.86
CA PHE A 420 -9.61 3.37 5.06
C PHE A 420 -8.38 3.27 5.98
N SER A 421 -7.43 2.43 5.64
CA SER A 421 -6.22 2.19 6.44
C SER A 421 -4.99 2.10 5.54
N ARG A 422 -4.48 0.91 5.26
CA ARG A 422 -3.24 0.65 4.53
C ARG A 422 -3.13 1.43 3.21
N ASN A 423 -4.15 1.43 2.39
CA ASN A 423 -4.16 2.12 1.09
C ASN A 423 -4.60 3.60 1.18
N ALA A 424 -5.02 4.06 2.36
CA ALA A 424 -5.29 5.48 2.61
C ALA A 424 -4.02 6.32 2.63
N VAL A 425 -2.86 5.74 2.99
CA VAL A 425 -1.60 6.48 3.20
C VAL A 425 -0.49 6.11 2.20
N ALA A 426 -0.65 5.02 1.44
CA ALA A 426 0.38 4.56 0.52
C ALA A 426 -0.19 3.63 -0.57
N SER A 427 0.51 3.47 -1.70
CA SER A 427 0.19 2.51 -2.76
C SER A 427 0.20 1.08 -2.22
N PHE A 428 -0.66 0.24 -2.77
CA PHE A 428 -0.89 -1.12 -2.28
C PHE A 428 -0.92 -2.14 -3.41
N ASP A 429 0.06 -3.03 -3.42
CA ASP A 429 0.08 -4.20 -4.31
C ASP A 429 -0.76 -5.32 -3.68
N TRP A 430 -2.05 -5.29 -3.96
CA TRP A 430 -3.00 -6.21 -3.33
C TRP A 430 -3.12 -7.56 -4.05
N GLY A 431 -2.47 -7.73 -5.21
CA GLY A 431 -2.51 -8.97 -5.99
C GLY A 431 -3.92 -9.43 -6.35
N GLY A 432 -4.83 -8.49 -6.62
CA GLY A 432 -6.25 -8.73 -6.76
C GLY A 432 -6.73 -9.04 -8.16
N VAL A 433 -8.05 -8.97 -8.31
CA VAL A 433 -8.82 -9.29 -9.52
C VAL A 433 -8.73 -10.78 -9.87
N MET A 434 -9.02 -11.62 -8.91
CA MET A 434 -8.98 -13.07 -9.07
C MET A 434 -10.27 -13.56 -9.72
N MET A 435 -10.25 -13.89 -11.02
CA MET A 435 -11.46 -14.29 -11.75
C MET A 435 -11.74 -15.79 -11.72
N ASN A 436 -10.80 -16.64 -11.30
CA ASN A 436 -11.06 -18.05 -11.08
C ASN A 436 -12.14 -18.26 -10.01
N LYS A 437 -13.07 -19.18 -10.26
CA LYS A 437 -14.14 -19.55 -9.31
C LYS A 437 -13.63 -20.48 -8.20
N TYR A 438 -12.64 -21.28 -8.53
CA TYR A 438 -11.93 -22.16 -7.61
C TYR A 438 -10.45 -21.86 -7.63
N LEU A 439 -9.80 -21.98 -6.47
CA LEU A 439 -8.41 -21.56 -6.31
C LEU A 439 -7.45 -22.72 -6.66
N SER A 440 -7.51 -23.12 -7.91
CA SER A 440 -6.73 -24.21 -8.49
C SER A 440 -6.41 -23.96 -9.96
N ARG A 441 -5.39 -24.64 -10.47
CA ARG A 441 -4.97 -24.55 -11.88
C ARG A 441 -6.10 -24.91 -12.86
N ASP A 442 -6.94 -25.89 -12.50
CA ASP A 442 -8.04 -26.37 -13.33
C ASP A 442 -9.35 -25.57 -13.14
N ASN A 443 -9.34 -24.57 -12.26
CA ASN A 443 -10.51 -23.76 -11.88
C ASN A 443 -11.71 -24.61 -11.44
N LYS A 444 -11.50 -25.80 -10.85
CA LYS A 444 -12.55 -26.77 -10.48
C LYS A 444 -12.33 -27.42 -9.12
N SER A 445 -11.12 -27.38 -8.59
CA SER A 445 -10.71 -28.06 -7.35
C SER A 445 -10.30 -27.05 -6.26
N ARG A 446 -9.99 -27.55 -5.04
CA ARG A 446 -9.72 -26.77 -3.82
C ARG A 446 -10.94 -25.98 -3.35
N HIS A 447 -10.72 -24.96 -2.51
CA HIS A 447 -11.80 -24.10 -2.04
C HIS A 447 -12.19 -23.06 -3.10
N GLN A 448 -13.39 -22.53 -2.98
CA GLN A 448 -13.91 -21.53 -3.89
C GLN A 448 -13.52 -20.10 -3.48
N ARG A 449 -13.52 -19.20 -4.43
CA ARG A 449 -13.61 -17.76 -4.16
C ARG A 449 -15.05 -17.43 -3.72
N PHE A 450 -15.21 -16.55 -2.72
CA PHE A 450 -16.52 -16.15 -2.18
C PHE A 450 -17.03 -14.82 -2.72
N THR A 451 -16.14 -13.97 -3.24
CA THR A 451 -16.46 -12.71 -3.89
C THR A 451 -17.05 -12.90 -5.30
N SER A 452 -17.73 -11.90 -5.82
CA SER A 452 -18.25 -11.91 -7.21
C SER A 452 -17.19 -11.43 -8.21
N ASP A 453 -17.42 -11.66 -9.52
CA ASP A 453 -16.55 -11.11 -10.57
C ASP A 453 -16.53 -9.59 -10.53
N ILE A 454 -17.69 -8.95 -10.33
CA ILE A 454 -17.75 -7.49 -10.22
C ILE A 454 -17.08 -6.97 -8.95
N PHE A 455 -17.12 -7.73 -7.84
CA PHE A 455 -16.33 -7.40 -6.66
C PHE A 455 -14.83 -7.33 -7.02
N GLU A 456 -14.31 -8.40 -7.61
CA GLU A 456 -12.89 -8.48 -8.01
C GLU A 456 -12.49 -7.34 -8.95
N MET A 457 -13.28 -7.09 -10.00
CA MET A 457 -13.05 -5.99 -10.93
C MET A 457 -13.07 -4.63 -10.21
N ALA A 458 -14.01 -4.41 -9.29
CA ALA A 458 -14.13 -3.15 -8.54
C ALA A 458 -12.95 -2.89 -7.61
N THR A 459 -12.20 -3.93 -7.17
CA THR A 459 -10.97 -3.74 -6.39
C THR A 459 -9.92 -2.93 -7.15
N ALA A 460 -9.88 -3.00 -8.47
CA ALA A 460 -8.99 -2.20 -9.32
C ALA A 460 -9.30 -0.68 -9.26
N ILE A 461 -10.46 -0.29 -8.71
CA ILE A 461 -10.83 1.10 -8.46
C ILE A 461 -10.69 1.45 -6.99
N THR A 462 -11.16 0.59 -6.08
CA THR A 462 -11.16 0.87 -4.63
C THR A 462 -9.76 0.81 -4.04
N ASN A 463 -8.92 -0.13 -4.49
CA ASN A 463 -7.50 -0.17 -4.18
C ASN A 463 -6.68 0.55 -5.26
N GLN A 464 -5.44 0.89 -4.96
CA GLN A 464 -4.62 1.63 -5.92
C GLN A 464 -3.13 1.29 -5.81
N SER A 465 -2.57 1.04 -6.97
CA SER A 465 -1.15 0.95 -7.26
C SER A 465 -0.94 1.38 -8.70
N SER A 466 0.13 2.11 -8.99
CA SER A 466 0.45 2.50 -10.37
C SER A 466 0.98 1.34 -11.21
N VAL A 467 1.50 0.30 -10.56
CA VAL A 467 1.89 -0.98 -11.19
C VAL A 467 1.04 -2.08 -10.57
N ASN A 468 0.17 -2.70 -11.36
CA ASN A 468 -0.75 -3.71 -10.89
C ASN A 468 -0.32 -5.10 -11.36
N CYS A 469 0.04 -5.97 -10.41
CA CYS A 469 0.19 -7.41 -10.62
C CYS A 469 -1.18 -8.08 -10.50
N ILE A 470 -1.84 -8.33 -11.63
CA ILE A 470 -3.22 -8.81 -11.69
C ILE A 470 -3.28 -10.34 -11.68
N CYS A 471 -4.12 -10.91 -10.82
CA CYS A 471 -4.28 -12.36 -10.64
C CYS A 471 -5.25 -12.99 -11.66
N LEU A 472 -5.06 -12.69 -12.94
CA LEU A 472 -5.69 -13.41 -14.03
C LEU A 472 -4.73 -14.47 -14.59
N TYR A 473 -5.31 -15.50 -15.16
CA TYR A 473 -4.61 -16.68 -15.66
C TYR A 473 -4.99 -16.94 -17.12
N PRO A 474 -4.14 -17.64 -17.89
CA PRO A 474 -4.42 -17.92 -19.29
C PRO A 474 -5.78 -18.59 -19.57
N ASN A 475 -6.29 -19.44 -18.63
CA ASN A 475 -7.61 -20.03 -18.75
C ASN A 475 -8.75 -18.99 -18.70
N ASN A 476 -8.52 -17.83 -18.08
CA ASN A 476 -9.55 -16.79 -17.98
C ASN A 476 -9.93 -16.20 -19.34
N LEU A 477 -9.08 -16.31 -20.36
CA LEU A 477 -9.46 -15.93 -21.73
C LEU A 477 -10.66 -16.74 -22.26
N GLN A 478 -10.93 -17.92 -21.68
CA GLN A 478 -12.03 -18.80 -22.03
C GLN A 478 -13.13 -18.84 -20.95
N ASP A 479 -12.76 -18.71 -19.69
CA ASP A 479 -13.66 -18.89 -18.55
C ASP A 479 -14.42 -17.62 -18.15
N VAL A 480 -13.88 -16.44 -18.52
CA VAL A 480 -14.43 -15.13 -18.13
C VAL A 480 -15.17 -14.51 -19.31
N PRO A 481 -16.35 -13.89 -19.11
CA PRO A 481 -17.07 -13.17 -20.15
C PRO A 481 -16.20 -12.13 -20.86
N GLN A 482 -16.26 -12.08 -22.21
CA GLN A 482 -15.40 -11.20 -23.00
C GLN A 482 -15.49 -9.72 -22.59
N TRP A 483 -16.69 -9.23 -22.24
CA TRP A 483 -16.87 -7.83 -21.84
C TRP A 483 -16.19 -7.48 -20.50
N GLU A 484 -15.99 -8.47 -19.60
CA GLU A 484 -15.22 -8.30 -18.37
C GLU A 484 -13.73 -8.22 -18.68
N LEU A 485 -13.24 -9.10 -19.55
CA LEU A 485 -11.86 -9.03 -20.04
C LEU A 485 -11.57 -7.71 -20.74
N ASP A 486 -12.50 -7.22 -21.58
CA ASP A 486 -12.36 -5.94 -22.27
C ASP A 486 -12.33 -4.77 -21.30
N TRP A 487 -13.12 -4.82 -20.22
CA TRP A 487 -13.06 -3.83 -19.15
C TRP A 487 -11.70 -3.87 -18.43
N LEU A 488 -11.21 -5.05 -18.07
CA LEU A 488 -9.92 -5.24 -17.39
C LEU A 488 -8.71 -4.83 -18.24
N LYS A 489 -8.82 -4.95 -19.56
CA LYS A 489 -7.81 -4.40 -20.50
C LYS A 489 -7.70 -2.88 -20.37
N ASN A 490 -8.80 -2.20 -20.13
CA ASN A 490 -8.92 -0.75 -20.24
C ASN A 490 -8.97 0.00 -18.89
N VAL A 491 -9.13 -0.68 -17.76
CA VAL A 491 -9.13 -0.02 -16.45
C VAL A 491 -7.80 0.68 -16.20
N PRO A 492 -7.80 1.97 -15.77
CA PRO A 492 -6.57 2.71 -15.48
C PRO A 492 -5.85 2.20 -14.23
N THR A 493 -4.55 2.49 -14.12
CA THR A 493 -3.74 2.29 -12.91
C THR A 493 -3.27 3.61 -12.30
N ASP A 494 -3.37 4.72 -13.01
CA ASP A 494 -3.07 6.06 -12.53
C ASP A 494 -4.33 6.91 -12.45
N TRP A 495 -4.39 7.76 -11.43
CA TRP A 495 -5.58 8.50 -11.06
C TRP A 495 -5.28 10.00 -10.89
N GLU A 496 -6.05 10.84 -11.60
CA GLU A 496 -5.97 12.30 -11.50
C GLU A 496 -6.63 12.81 -10.23
N ASP A 497 -7.71 12.17 -9.78
CA ASP A 497 -8.45 12.53 -8.57
C ASP A 497 -9.11 11.31 -7.92
N THR A 498 -9.31 11.40 -6.60
CA THR A 498 -9.97 10.38 -5.77
C THR A 498 -11.00 11.04 -4.89
N ARG A 499 -12.21 10.43 -4.82
CA ARG A 499 -13.33 10.88 -3.99
C ARG A 499 -13.93 9.73 -3.22
N PHE A 500 -14.11 9.92 -1.94
CA PHE A 500 -14.92 9.04 -1.11
C PHE A 500 -16.40 9.29 -1.42
N ILE A 501 -17.17 8.22 -1.66
CA ILE A 501 -18.61 8.31 -1.92
C ILE A 501 -19.41 7.79 -0.74
N ALA A 502 -19.11 6.57 -0.26
CA ALA A 502 -19.75 5.97 0.90
C ALA A 502 -18.89 4.83 1.45
N GLY A 503 -19.01 4.50 2.72
CA GLY A 503 -18.28 3.37 3.26
C GLY A 503 -18.33 3.27 4.77
N TYR A 504 -17.97 2.07 5.25
CA TYR A 504 -17.67 1.77 6.63
C TYR A 504 -16.62 0.65 6.63
N PRO A 505 -15.51 0.81 7.34
CA PRO A 505 -14.43 -0.18 7.35
C PRO A 505 -14.96 -1.59 7.60
N THR A 506 -14.51 -2.54 6.79
CA THR A 506 -14.86 -3.96 6.84
C THR A 506 -16.31 -4.34 6.49
N LYS A 507 -17.14 -3.36 6.13
CA LYS A 507 -18.53 -3.60 5.73
C LYS A 507 -18.76 -3.27 4.26
N TYR A 508 -18.35 -2.09 3.82
CA TYR A 508 -18.48 -1.69 2.42
C TYR A 508 -17.59 -0.48 2.11
N ALA A 509 -17.24 -0.33 0.86
CA ALA A 509 -16.50 0.83 0.37
C ALA A 509 -17.01 1.21 -1.02
N VAL A 510 -17.29 2.50 -1.24
CA VAL A 510 -17.61 3.06 -2.56
C VAL A 510 -16.71 4.26 -2.79
N ILE A 511 -15.85 4.17 -3.80
CA ILE A 511 -14.83 5.18 -4.11
C ILE A 511 -14.94 5.53 -5.59
N ALA A 512 -14.87 6.82 -5.88
CA ALA A 512 -14.78 7.35 -7.24
C ALA A 512 -13.35 7.80 -7.52
N ARG A 513 -12.85 7.47 -8.72
CA ARG A 513 -11.54 7.90 -9.20
C ARG A 513 -11.64 8.44 -10.62
N LYS A 514 -10.93 9.53 -10.89
CA LYS A 514 -10.80 10.10 -12.22
C LYS A 514 -9.50 9.59 -12.84
N ALA A 515 -9.60 9.00 -14.03
CA ALA A 515 -8.43 8.47 -14.72
C ALA A 515 -7.43 9.57 -15.07
N GLY A 516 -6.15 9.31 -14.83
CA GLY A 516 -5.03 10.19 -15.14
C GLY A 516 -4.61 10.16 -16.61
N ASN A 517 -3.58 10.93 -16.92
CA ASN A 517 -3.01 11.06 -18.28
C ASN A 517 -1.65 10.36 -18.43
N LEU A 518 -1.19 9.63 -17.41
CA LEU A 518 0.12 8.99 -17.47
C LEU A 518 0.11 7.81 -18.42
N ASN A 519 1.13 7.75 -19.25
CA ASN A 519 1.28 6.77 -20.31
C ASN A 519 1.41 5.33 -19.77
N GLY A 520 0.98 4.36 -20.55
CA GLY A 520 1.38 2.96 -20.39
C GLY A 520 0.28 1.97 -20.02
N SER A 521 -0.84 2.35 -19.41
CA SER A 521 -1.79 1.36 -18.87
C SER A 521 -3.23 1.45 -19.38
N GLY A 522 -3.41 1.79 -20.65
CA GLY A 522 -4.74 2.05 -21.22
C GLY A 522 -5.34 3.42 -20.83
N ALA A 523 -4.58 4.22 -20.06
CA ALA A 523 -4.98 5.54 -19.58
C ALA A 523 -5.33 6.53 -20.70
N ALA A 524 -4.69 6.44 -21.86
CA ALA A 524 -4.96 7.33 -22.99
C ALA A 524 -6.41 7.27 -23.49
N LEU A 525 -7.06 6.11 -23.42
CA LEU A 525 -8.48 5.93 -23.82
C LEU A 525 -9.45 6.34 -22.71
N SER A 526 -9.02 6.39 -21.48
CA SER A 526 -9.85 6.66 -20.30
C SER A 526 -9.56 7.98 -19.63
N ALA A 527 -8.53 8.73 -20.05
CA ALA A 527 -8.10 9.98 -19.45
C ALA A 527 -9.27 10.95 -19.21
N GLY A 528 -9.35 11.46 -17.97
CA GLY A 528 -10.41 12.37 -17.54
C GLY A 528 -11.78 11.72 -17.29
N LYS A 529 -11.96 10.41 -17.53
CA LYS A 529 -13.18 9.69 -17.19
C LYS A 529 -13.21 9.34 -15.70
N TRP A 530 -14.41 9.36 -15.13
CA TRP A 530 -14.65 8.89 -13.78
C TRP A 530 -15.05 7.42 -13.77
N PHE A 531 -14.54 6.72 -12.77
CA PHE A 531 -14.89 5.34 -12.42
C PHE A 531 -15.31 5.30 -10.96
N VAL A 532 -16.43 4.63 -10.66
CA VAL A 532 -16.87 4.39 -9.29
C VAL A 532 -16.83 2.89 -9.05
N GLY A 533 -16.03 2.46 -8.10
CA GLY A 533 -15.99 1.08 -7.60
C GLY A 533 -16.70 0.97 -6.25
N GLY A 534 -17.57 -0.03 -6.10
CA GLY A 534 -18.23 -0.30 -4.83
C GLY A 534 -18.16 -1.77 -4.45
N LEU A 535 -17.85 -2.04 -3.18
CA LEU A 535 -17.69 -3.38 -2.58
C LEU A 535 -18.63 -3.54 -1.40
N ASN A 536 -19.21 -4.73 -1.24
CA ASN A 536 -20.03 -5.08 -0.08
C ASN A 536 -19.50 -6.36 0.59
N ALA A 537 -18.98 -6.25 1.80
CA ALA A 537 -18.51 -7.37 2.61
C ALA A 537 -19.56 -7.89 3.61
N THR A 538 -20.79 -7.37 3.58
CA THR A 538 -21.85 -7.82 4.46
C THR A 538 -22.55 -9.07 3.90
N ASP A 539 -23.29 -9.76 4.75
CA ASP A 539 -24.06 -10.96 4.41
C ASP A 539 -25.43 -10.67 3.75
N LYS A 540 -25.74 -9.39 3.53
CA LYS A 540 -27.03 -8.91 2.97
C LYS A 540 -26.83 -7.98 1.79
N PRO A 541 -27.81 -7.92 0.86
CA PRO A 541 -27.83 -6.88 -0.16
C PRO A 541 -27.83 -5.49 0.49
N LEU A 542 -26.96 -4.62 0.02
CA LEU A 542 -26.79 -3.26 0.51
C LEU A 542 -27.43 -2.27 -0.47
N ALA A 543 -28.54 -1.66 -0.08
CA ALA A 543 -29.20 -0.61 -0.86
C ALA A 543 -28.64 0.77 -0.46
N LEU A 544 -28.11 1.51 -1.43
CA LEU A 544 -27.50 2.83 -1.24
C LEU A 544 -28.11 3.86 -2.17
N THR A 545 -28.15 5.10 -1.70
CA THR A 545 -28.32 6.28 -2.55
C THR A 545 -26.97 6.98 -2.61
N LEU A 546 -26.29 6.87 -3.75
CA LEU A 546 -24.96 7.46 -3.95
C LEU A 546 -25.09 8.91 -4.42
N ASP A 547 -24.17 9.75 -3.99
CA ASP A 547 -23.97 11.12 -4.48
C ASP A 547 -22.86 11.13 -5.53
N LEU A 548 -23.23 11.28 -6.79
CA LEU A 548 -22.37 11.17 -7.94
C LEU A 548 -22.45 12.44 -8.83
N PRO A 549 -21.99 13.60 -8.30
CA PRO A 549 -22.12 14.88 -9.03
C PRO A 549 -21.40 14.88 -10.38
N MET A 550 -20.33 14.05 -10.53
CA MET A 550 -19.61 13.88 -11.81
C MET A 550 -20.46 13.28 -12.92
N PHE A 551 -21.56 12.62 -12.57
CA PHE A 551 -22.51 11.99 -13.50
C PHE A 551 -23.90 12.64 -13.48
N ALA A 552 -24.08 13.80 -12.84
CA ALA A 552 -25.37 14.45 -12.70
C ALA A 552 -26.11 14.61 -14.05
N GLY A 553 -27.34 14.11 -14.12
CA GLY A 553 -28.20 14.15 -15.29
C GLY A 553 -27.84 13.19 -16.44
N LYS A 554 -26.80 12.35 -16.26
CA LYS A 554 -26.32 11.40 -17.27
C LYS A 554 -26.92 10.01 -17.10
N THR A 555 -26.92 9.24 -18.21
CA THR A 555 -27.07 7.80 -18.20
C THR A 555 -25.71 7.18 -18.43
N VAL A 556 -25.28 6.31 -17.52
CA VAL A 556 -23.92 5.76 -17.44
C VAL A 556 -23.94 4.24 -17.50
N THR A 557 -22.81 3.62 -17.80
CA THR A 557 -22.62 2.17 -17.69
C THR A 557 -22.66 1.75 -16.23
N TYR A 558 -23.34 0.65 -15.93
CA TYR A 558 -23.49 0.08 -14.61
C TYR A 558 -23.23 -1.43 -14.67
N LEU A 559 -22.11 -1.85 -14.10
CA LEU A 559 -21.75 -3.25 -13.93
C LEU A 559 -22.13 -3.67 -12.52
N THR A 560 -22.82 -4.80 -12.38
CA THR A 560 -23.31 -5.27 -11.07
C THR A 560 -23.58 -6.77 -11.10
N ASP A 561 -23.84 -7.33 -9.94
CA ASP A 561 -24.19 -8.73 -9.77
C ASP A 561 -25.71 -8.92 -9.73
N GLN A 562 -26.22 -9.98 -10.35
CA GLN A 562 -27.59 -10.41 -10.15
C GLN A 562 -27.72 -11.17 -8.82
N PRO A 563 -28.85 -11.06 -8.11
CA PRO A 563 -29.14 -11.93 -6.99
C PRO A 563 -29.01 -13.41 -7.37
N LYS A 564 -28.34 -14.19 -6.56
CA LYS A 564 -28.23 -15.66 -6.78
C LYS A 564 -29.60 -16.31 -6.73
N LYS A 565 -29.92 -17.16 -7.72
CA LYS A 565 -31.09 -18.02 -7.67
C LYS A 565 -30.84 -19.19 -6.70
N LYS A 566 -31.92 -19.82 -6.27
CA LYS A 566 -31.82 -20.99 -5.38
C LYS A 566 -30.94 -22.09 -6.01
N GLY A 567 -29.87 -22.47 -5.33
CA GLY A 567 -28.93 -23.50 -5.78
C GLY A 567 -27.72 -22.95 -6.57
N GLU A 568 -27.67 -21.69 -6.95
CA GLU A 568 -26.51 -21.08 -7.60
C GLU A 568 -25.39 -20.84 -6.55
N LYS A 569 -24.19 -21.28 -6.86
CA LYS A 569 -22.99 -21.06 -6.01
C LYS A 569 -22.38 -19.69 -6.25
N PHE A 570 -22.32 -19.26 -7.51
CA PHE A 570 -21.66 -18.03 -7.93
C PHE A 570 -22.68 -17.00 -8.41
N PHE A 571 -22.31 -15.73 -8.35
CA PHE A 571 -23.11 -14.65 -8.94
C PHE A 571 -22.98 -14.65 -10.47
N THR A 572 -23.98 -14.09 -11.12
CA THR A 572 -23.92 -13.74 -12.54
C THR A 572 -23.72 -12.24 -12.65
N SER A 573 -22.63 -11.83 -13.26
CA SER A 573 -22.33 -10.44 -13.58
C SER A 573 -23.21 -9.94 -14.73
N VAL A 574 -23.61 -8.68 -14.68
CA VAL A 574 -24.42 -8.05 -15.73
C VAL A 574 -23.98 -6.61 -16.00
N LYS A 575 -24.05 -6.24 -17.28
CA LYS A 575 -23.86 -4.88 -17.75
C LYS A 575 -25.22 -4.24 -18.02
N LYS A 576 -25.48 -3.10 -17.38
CA LYS A 576 -26.73 -2.33 -17.47
C LYS A 576 -26.43 -0.84 -17.68
N THR A 577 -27.48 -0.05 -17.80
CA THR A 577 -27.38 1.40 -17.68
C THR A 577 -27.99 1.88 -16.37
N LEU A 578 -27.44 2.97 -15.83
CA LEU A 578 -27.92 3.64 -14.63
C LEU A 578 -28.18 5.11 -14.96
N LYS A 579 -29.40 5.58 -14.67
CA LYS A 579 -29.72 7.00 -14.78
C LYS A 579 -29.38 7.70 -13.46
N VAL A 580 -28.49 8.67 -13.52
CA VAL A 580 -28.17 9.56 -12.40
C VAL A 580 -29.08 10.78 -12.47
N GLY A 581 -29.70 11.14 -11.35
CA GLY A 581 -30.57 12.32 -11.26
C GLY A 581 -29.82 13.60 -11.60
N LYS A 582 -30.55 14.67 -11.93
CA LYS A 582 -29.96 16.00 -12.11
C LYS A 582 -29.31 16.55 -10.83
N ASP A 583 -29.74 16.04 -9.69
CA ASP A 583 -29.19 16.29 -8.36
C ASP A 583 -27.93 15.45 -8.03
N GLY A 584 -27.46 14.65 -8.98
CA GLY A 584 -26.33 13.75 -8.80
C GLY A 584 -26.66 12.44 -8.05
N LYS A 585 -27.92 12.21 -7.67
CA LYS A 585 -28.28 11.01 -6.89
C LYS A 585 -28.55 9.80 -7.77
N ALA A 586 -28.10 8.63 -7.33
CA ALA A 586 -28.37 7.34 -7.95
C ALA A 586 -28.63 6.25 -6.89
N LYS A 587 -29.66 5.43 -7.13
CA LYS A 587 -29.95 4.27 -6.25
C LYS A 587 -29.31 3.03 -6.83
N VAL A 588 -28.55 2.31 -5.99
CA VAL A 588 -27.87 1.07 -6.34
C VAL A 588 -28.11 0.00 -5.29
N VAL A 589 -27.93 -1.26 -5.66
CA VAL A 589 -27.91 -2.39 -4.72
C VAL A 589 -26.65 -3.21 -5.00
N ILE A 590 -25.84 -3.41 -3.95
CA ILE A 590 -24.64 -4.25 -4.01
C ILE A 590 -24.94 -5.57 -3.30
N GLN A 591 -24.79 -6.69 -4.01
CA GLN A 591 -25.05 -8.02 -3.46
C GLN A 591 -24.04 -8.39 -2.36
N PRO A 592 -24.35 -9.36 -1.45
CA PRO A 592 -23.40 -9.85 -0.45
C PRO A 592 -22.12 -10.36 -1.11
N ASN A 593 -20.97 -9.96 -0.62
CA ASN A 593 -19.65 -10.23 -1.25
C ASN A 593 -19.61 -9.87 -2.75
N GLY A 594 -20.45 -8.94 -3.15
CA GLY A 594 -20.59 -8.46 -4.51
C GLY A 594 -20.02 -7.05 -4.71
N GLY A 595 -20.03 -6.62 -5.97
CA GLY A 595 -19.53 -5.32 -6.37
C GLY A 595 -20.44 -4.55 -7.29
N ILE A 596 -20.09 -3.27 -7.47
CA ILE A 596 -20.63 -2.40 -8.53
C ILE A 596 -19.49 -1.62 -9.19
N ILE A 597 -19.66 -1.33 -10.48
CA ILE A 597 -18.82 -0.37 -11.20
C ILE A 597 -19.75 0.57 -11.98
N ILE A 598 -19.46 1.87 -11.91
CA ILE A 598 -20.20 2.92 -12.64
C ILE A 598 -19.18 3.75 -13.41
N GLU A 599 -19.43 3.94 -14.74
CA GLU A 599 -18.55 4.69 -15.65
C GLU A 599 -19.29 5.40 -16.79
#